data_3860f1df07210b186d56628ba8004941
#
_entry.id   3860f1df07210b186d56628ba8004941
#
_cell.length_a   1.000
_cell.length_b   1.000
_cell.length_c   1.000
_cell.angle_alpha   90.00
_cell.angle_beta   90.00
_cell.angle_gamma   90.00
#
_symmetry.space_group_name_H-M   'P 1'
#
loop_
_entity.id
_entity.type
_entity.pdbx_description
1 polymer ?
#
loop_
_entity_poly.entity_id
_entity_poly.type
_entity_poly.pdbx_seq_one_letter_code
_entity_poly.pdbx_strand_id
1 'polypeptide(L)'
;MKSFFTIILVSTITLVQAQFSNEVADSLQKILEAALPPGHVNPGAVMNIYVPGEYNWSGAAGYSVSGTTTGIAAKTAVNTDQFRVGSLTKLMVATSVLLLEETGQLSITDDISLYLRSSLINDTIQSSTGVTIEQLLNHTSGIANAAANQTCQQDALSDLTRFFSLEEAVNCGASQGEEFVPGSSWSYSNTNYTLLAMIIEEVTGQELKTYLQTNIFVPLNLQDTYVPESNELTEDHLGCYWQVGFPFGLVDMSIVNPSLYKGWADVVSTTEDLTRFLEALLGEQIISEVSLSKMEAPNPESSNYGLGMELYTINPDGYQGHSGEVGNTSGLFYSNLSTNLIPNGYYISYNFTYQGASSLVDVDQKVYTYLKDLEASPAGFLEGQEGAQVDVYPNPTSGIINIKTNFNEVLNINLYSTQGQLIKSEILNGKSVNYSGLDNGIYILSITSENQTFTKKITLN
;
A
#
# COMPACT_ATOMS: atom_id res chain seq x y z
N MET A 1 -45.95 15.32 -30.85
CA MET A 1 -44.75 15.43 -30.03
C MET A 1 -43.90 14.19 -30.23
N LYS A 2 -42.80 14.29 -30.95
CA LYS A 2 -41.87 13.18 -31.16
C LYS A 2 -40.74 13.36 -30.16
N SER A 3 -40.67 12.49 -29.16
CA SER A 3 -39.56 12.47 -28.20
C SER A 3 -38.32 11.88 -28.87
N PHE A 4 -37.26 12.67 -29.00
CA PHE A 4 -35.93 12.18 -29.38
C PHE A 4 -35.25 11.62 -28.10
N PHE A 5 -35.03 10.34 -28.06
CA PHE A 5 -34.12 9.74 -27.08
C PHE A 5 -32.69 9.88 -27.60
N THR A 6 -31.89 10.72 -26.98
CA THR A 6 -30.45 10.79 -27.23
C THR A 6 -29.79 9.67 -26.44
N ILE A 7 -29.32 8.65 -27.11
CA ILE A 7 -28.48 7.62 -26.52
C ILE A 7 -27.06 8.20 -26.39
N ILE A 8 -26.65 8.52 -25.17
CA ILE A 8 -25.24 8.85 -24.87
C ILE A 8 -24.50 7.52 -24.81
N LEU A 9 -23.71 7.26 -25.85
CA LEU A 9 -22.76 6.15 -25.85
C LEU A 9 -21.58 6.55 -24.95
N VAL A 10 -21.55 6.08 -23.70
CA VAL A 10 -20.37 6.18 -22.84
C VAL A 10 -19.39 5.12 -23.33
N SER A 11 -18.41 5.52 -24.14
CA SER A 11 -17.27 4.67 -24.45
C SER A 11 -16.40 4.56 -23.20
N THR A 12 -16.44 3.44 -22.53
CA THR A 12 -15.43 3.07 -21.54
C THR A 12 -14.09 2.88 -22.27
N ILE A 13 -13.24 3.91 -22.20
CA ILE A 13 -11.84 3.77 -22.57
C ILE A 13 -11.21 2.97 -21.43
N THR A 14 -11.01 1.69 -21.63
CA THR A 14 -10.10 0.88 -20.83
C THR A 14 -8.68 1.38 -21.14
N LEU A 15 -8.15 2.23 -20.28
CA LEU A 15 -6.72 2.54 -20.28
C LEU A 15 -5.99 1.22 -19.98
N VAL A 16 -5.40 0.62 -21.00
CA VAL A 16 -4.44 -0.47 -20.80
C VAL A 16 -3.22 0.17 -20.15
N GLN A 17 -3.08 -0.03 -18.86
CA GLN A 17 -1.92 0.42 -18.10
C GLN A 17 -0.68 -0.30 -18.61
N ALA A 18 0.39 0.43 -18.89
CA ALA A 18 1.64 -0.18 -19.30
C ALA A 18 2.15 -1.08 -18.15
N GLN A 19 2.70 -2.23 -18.48
CA GLN A 19 3.37 -3.08 -17.50
C GLN A 19 4.86 -2.73 -17.48
N PHE A 20 5.50 -2.88 -16.34
CA PHE A 20 6.96 -2.87 -16.28
C PHE A 20 7.54 -3.87 -17.28
N SER A 21 8.72 -3.57 -17.83
CA SER A 21 9.42 -4.56 -18.64
C SER A 21 9.63 -5.86 -17.86
N ASN A 22 9.75 -6.98 -18.54
CA ASN A 22 9.98 -8.28 -17.88
C ASN A 22 11.18 -8.24 -16.92
N GLU A 23 12.25 -7.51 -17.26
CA GLU A 23 13.44 -7.40 -16.42
C GLU A 23 13.17 -6.63 -15.11
N VAL A 24 12.37 -5.57 -15.17
CA VAL A 24 11.95 -4.83 -13.97
C VAL A 24 11.04 -5.70 -13.14
N ALA A 25 10.07 -6.36 -13.77
CA ALA A 25 9.16 -7.30 -13.09
C ALA A 25 9.93 -8.45 -12.40
N ASP A 26 10.89 -9.07 -13.10
CA ASP A 26 11.75 -10.13 -12.56
C ASP A 26 12.63 -9.64 -11.41
N SER A 27 13.11 -8.39 -11.47
CA SER A 27 13.92 -7.80 -10.40
C SER A 27 13.07 -7.50 -9.16
N LEU A 28 11.86 -6.95 -9.31
CA LEU A 28 10.91 -6.75 -8.22
C LEU A 28 10.50 -8.09 -7.60
N GLN A 29 10.30 -9.13 -8.43
CA GLN A 29 10.02 -10.48 -7.94
C GLN A 29 11.17 -11.03 -7.09
N LYS A 30 12.43 -10.88 -7.52
CA LYS A 30 13.60 -11.27 -6.73
C LYS A 30 13.74 -10.49 -5.43
N ILE A 31 13.41 -9.19 -5.43
CA ILE A 31 13.39 -8.39 -4.19
C ILE A 31 12.36 -8.96 -3.21
N LEU A 32 11.16 -9.28 -3.69
CA LEU A 32 10.10 -9.89 -2.88
C LEU A 32 10.52 -11.26 -2.32
N GLU A 33 11.08 -12.14 -3.16
CA GLU A 33 11.56 -13.45 -2.75
C GLU A 33 12.68 -13.36 -1.70
N ALA A 34 13.63 -12.44 -1.89
CA ALA A 34 14.73 -12.20 -0.97
C ALA A 34 14.29 -11.53 0.35
N ALA A 35 13.09 -10.94 0.39
CA ALA A 35 12.51 -10.35 1.59
C ALA A 35 11.75 -11.37 2.45
N LEU A 36 11.53 -12.60 1.97
CA LEU A 36 10.89 -13.63 2.79
C LEU A 36 11.73 -13.89 4.07
N PRO A 37 11.09 -13.90 5.25
CA PRO A 37 11.81 -14.00 6.51
C PRO A 37 12.52 -15.35 6.65
N PRO A 38 13.85 -15.36 6.84
CA PRO A 38 14.62 -16.59 6.97
C PRO A 38 14.30 -17.31 8.29
N GLY A 39 14.32 -18.63 8.27
CA GLY A 39 14.12 -19.46 9.47
C GLY A 39 12.66 -19.70 9.84
N HIS A 40 11.70 -19.11 9.12
CA HIS A 40 10.27 -19.43 9.26
C HIS A 40 9.88 -20.59 8.35
N VAL A 41 8.83 -21.33 8.74
CA VAL A 41 8.35 -22.46 7.96
C VAL A 41 7.37 -21.98 6.92
N ASN A 42 7.68 -22.22 5.64
CA ASN A 42 6.85 -21.85 4.51
C ASN A 42 6.35 -20.38 4.58
N PRO A 43 7.26 -19.39 4.64
CA PRO A 43 6.87 -17.99 4.63
C PRO A 43 6.25 -17.65 3.27
N GLY A 44 5.39 -16.64 3.28
CA GLY A 44 4.79 -16.10 2.07
C GLY A 44 4.71 -14.60 2.09
N ALA A 45 4.57 -14.02 0.91
CA ALA A 45 4.41 -12.59 0.73
C ALA A 45 3.67 -12.27 -0.57
N VAL A 46 3.01 -11.12 -0.56
CA VAL A 46 2.47 -10.44 -1.75
C VAL A 46 2.95 -9.00 -1.75
N MET A 47 3.13 -8.42 -2.94
CA MET A 47 3.52 -7.02 -3.10
C MET A 47 2.92 -6.44 -4.38
N ASN A 48 2.52 -5.17 -4.33
CA ASN A 48 2.14 -4.36 -5.48
C ASN A 48 2.99 -3.10 -5.53
N ILE A 49 3.46 -2.74 -6.71
CA ILE A 49 4.15 -1.47 -7.03
C ILE A 49 3.35 -0.80 -8.14
N TYR A 50 2.87 0.40 -7.86
CA TYR A 50 2.08 1.17 -8.79
C TYR A 50 2.67 2.57 -9.02
N VAL A 51 2.95 2.88 -10.26
CA VAL A 51 3.37 4.22 -10.73
C VAL A 51 2.19 4.82 -11.50
N PRO A 52 1.58 5.91 -11.01
CA PRO A 52 0.36 6.47 -11.59
C PRO A 52 0.47 6.78 -13.07
N GLY A 53 -0.42 6.20 -13.87
CA GLY A 53 -0.49 6.41 -15.32
C GLY A 53 0.58 5.68 -16.14
N GLU A 54 1.57 5.05 -15.49
CA GLU A 54 2.73 4.43 -16.15
C GLU A 54 2.74 2.91 -15.97
N TYR A 55 2.86 2.40 -14.74
CA TYR A 55 3.12 0.99 -14.49
C TYR A 55 2.34 0.45 -13.30
N ASN A 56 1.93 -0.81 -13.39
CA ASN A 56 1.41 -1.60 -12.27
C ASN A 56 2.05 -2.99 -12.29
N TRP A 57 2.63 -3.41 -11.17
CA TRP A 57 3.19 -4.74 -11.00
C TRP A 57 2.70 -5.35 -9.68
N SER A 58 2.27 -6.60 -9.74
CA SER A 58 1.89 -7.37 -8.56
C SER A 58 2.61 -8.70 -8.57
N GLY A 59 3.24 -9.05 -7.46
CA GLY A 59 3.97 -10.30 -7.29
C GLY A 59 3.58 -11.03 -6.02
N ALA A 60 3.86 -12.34 -6.00
CA ALA A 60 3.71 -13.21 -4.85
C ALA A 60 4.93 -14.12 -4.70
N ALA A 61 5.27 -14.49 -3.47
CA ALA A 61 6.38 -15.38 -3.18
C ALA A 61 6.03 -16.32 -2.03
N GLY A 62 6.55 -17.55 -2.08
CA GLY A 62 6.37 -18.54 -1.02
C GLY A 62 4.94 -19.08 -0.93
N TYR A 63 4.38 -19.12 0.28
CA TYR A 63 3.14 -19.83 0.59
C TYR A 63 2.12 -18.91 1.27
N SER A 64 0.86 -18.98 0.83
CA SER A 64 -0.25 -18.31 1.52
C SER A 64 -0.57 -18.99 2.85
N VAL A 65 -0.56 -20.33 2.88
CA VAL A 65 -0.77 -21.13 4.10
C VAL A 65 0.46 -21.98 4.37
N SER A 66 1.01 -21.89 5.60
CA SER A 66 2.25 -22.57 5.95
C SER A 66 2.08 -24.10 6.10
N GLY A 67 0.88 -24.59 6.34
CA GLY A 67 0.58 -26.00 6.54
C GLY A 67 0.99 -26.57 7.90
N THR A 68 1.59 -25.76 8.78
CA THR A 68 2.17 -26.26 10.05
C THR A 68 1.26 -26.12 11.26
N THR A 69 0.39 -25.11 11.27
CA THR A 69 -0.46 -24.78 12.44
C THR A 69 -1.89 -25.26 12.31
N THR A 70 -2.40 -25.35 11.10
CA THR A 70 -3.83 -25.62 10.82
C THR A 70 -4.13 -27.06 10.42
N GLY A 71 -3.12 -27.90 10.17
CA GLY A 71 -3.28 -29.21 9.56
C GLY A 71 -3.74 -29.18 8.09
N ILE A 72 -3.85 -27.98 7.50
CA ILE A 72 -4.13 -27.76 6.09
C ILE A 72 -2.82 -27.88 5.30
N ALA A 73 -2.85 -28.44 4.10
CA ALA A 73 -1.67 -28.52 3.25
C ALA A 73 -1.17 -27.11 2.87
N ALA A 74 0.16 -26.95 2.77
CA ALA A 74 0.75 -25.69 2.31
C ALA A 74 0.20 -25.31 0.93
N LYS A 75 -0.21 -24.04 0.77
CA LYS A 75 -0.73 -23.47 -0.47
C LYS A 75 0.21 -22.36 -0.94
N THR A 76 0.57 -22.34 -2.22
CA THR A 76 1.40 -21.29 -2.81
C THR A 76 0.67 -19.95 -2.79
N ALA A 77 1.36 -18.89 -2.41
CA ALA A 77 0.83 -17.53 -2.42
C ALA A 77 0.55 -17.04 -3.86
N VAL A 78 -0.52 -16.29 -4.01
CA VAL A 78 -0.86 -15.59 -5.26
C VAL A 78 -1.13 -14.11 -4.95
N ASN A 79 -0.86 -13.22 -5.91
CA ASN A 79 -0.94 -11.78 -5.73
C ASN A 79 -2.35 -11.24 -5.42
N THR A 80 -3.38 -12.07 -5.58
CA THR A 80 -4.77 -11.76 -5.22
C THR A 80 -5.19 -12.28 -3.85
N ASP A 81 -4.30 -12.95 -3.11
CA ASP A 81 -4.60 -13.42 -1.76
C ASP A 81 -4.95 -12.22 -0.86
N GLN A 82 -6.09 -12.32 -0.17
CA GLN A 82 -6.52 -11.35 0.83
C GLN A 82 -5.72 -11.53 2.12
N PHE A 83 -5.59 -10.48 2.92
CA PHE A 83 -4.90 -10.54 4.21
C PHE A 83 -5.45 -9.54 5.22
N ARG A 84 -5.25 -9.81 6.52
CA ARG A 84 -5.51 -8.85 7.57
C ARG A 84 -4.51 -7.70 7.43
N VAL A 85 -5.01 -6.46 7.29
CA VAL A 85 -4.15 -5.31 7.00
C VAL A 85 -3.48 -4.74 8.25
N GLY A 86 -3.92 -5.17 9.43
CA GLY A 86 -3.40 -4.62 10.68
C GLY A 86 -3.69 -3.13 10.80
N SER A 87 -2.71 -2.39 11.29
CA SER A 87 -2.85 -0.95 11.58
C SER A 87 -3.08 -0.05 10.37
N LEU A 88 -3.00 -0.56 9.12
CA LEU A 88 -3.46 0.18 7.95
C LEU A 88 -4.94 0.56 8.06
N THR A 89 -5.73 -0.20 8.85
CA THR A 89 -7.11 0.15 9.24
C THR A 89 -7.22 1.60 9.75
N LYS A 90 -6.19 2.10 10.44
CA LYS A 90 -6.20 3.45 11.02
C LYS A 90 -6.28 4.55 9.97
N LEU A 91 -5.67 4.38 8.81
CA LEU A 91 -5.82 5.32 7.70
C LEU A 91 -7.29 5.46 7.30
N MET A 92 -8.02 4.34 7.22
CA MET A 92 -9.44 4.33 6.82
C MET A 92 -10.35 4.93 7.90
N VAL A 93 -10.03 4.67 9.18
CA VAL A 93 -10.76 5.27 10.32
C VAL A 93 -10.49 6.76 10.42
N ALA A 94 -9.25 7.21 10.27
CA ALA A 94 -8.89 8.63 10.27
C ALA A 94 -9.56 9.38 9.10
N THR A 95 -9.54 8.80 7.91
CA THR A 95 -10.26 9.32 6.74
C THR A 95 -11.76 9.46 7.03
N SER A 96 -12.37 8.47 7.70
CA SER A 96 -13.78 8.50 8.09
C SER A 96 -14.11 9.64 9.05
N VAL A 97 -13.24 9.88 10.04
CA VAL A 97 -13.40 11.00 10.99
C VAL A 97 -13.30 12.34 10.27
N LEU A 98 -12.36 12.49 9.35
CA LEU A 98 -12.21 13.72 8.56
C LEU A 98 -13.39 13.95 7.61
N LEU A 99 -13.98 12.91 7.02
CA LEU A 99 -15.25 13.02 6.26
C LEU A 99 -16.41 13.52 7.15
N LEU A 100 -16.50 13.03 8.40
CA LEU A 100 -17.52 13.51 9.34
C LEU A 100 -17.28 14.97 9.75
N GLU A 101 -16.02 15.39 9.89
CA GLU A 101 -15.69 16.80 10.12
C GLU A 101 -16.10 17.68 8.93
N GLU A 102 -15.79 17.28 7.69
CA GLU A 102 -16.17 18.03 6.48
C GLU A 102 -17.69 18.21 6.33
N THR A 103 -18.45 17.22 6.78
CA THR A 103 -19.91 17.27 6.77
C THR A 103 -20.51 17.94 8.01
N GLY A 104 -19.67 18.46 8.92
CA GLY A 104 -20.06 19.19 10.12
C GLY A 104 -20.77 18.33 11.17
N GLN A 105 -20.56 17.01 11.15
CA GLN A 105 -21.16 16.10 12.14
C GLN A 105 -20.34 16.02 13.43
N LEU A 106 -19.06 16.35 13.36
CA LEU A 106 -18.13 16.50 14.50
C LEU A 106 -17.05 17.52 14.14
N SER A 107 -16.22 17.91 15.13
CA SER A 107 -14.95 18.60 14.92
C SER A 107 -13.84 17.77 15.56
N ILE A 108 -12.67 17.69 14.92
CA ILE A 108 -11.51 17.00 15.53
C ILE A 108 -11.04 17.67 16.83
N THR A 109 -11.40 18.95 17.06
CA THR A 109 -11.14 19.69 18.31
C THR A 109 -12.15 19.42 19.41
N ASP A 110 -13.21 18.66 19.13
CA ASP A 110 -14.21 18.31 20.15
C ASP A 110 -13.63 17.39 21.20
N ASP A 111 -14.08 17.63 22.46
CA ASP A 111 -13.82 16.71 23.57
C ASP A 111 -14.59 15.41 23.34
N ILE A 112 -13.92 14.26 23.51
CA ILE A 112 -14.51 12.93 23.28
C ILE A 112 -15.72 12.65 24.17
N SER A 113 -15.84 13.34 25.32
CA SER A 113 -16.99 13.21 26.24
C SER A 113 -18.31 13.70 25.64
N LEU A 114 -18.28 14.45 24.53
CA LEU A 114 -19.48 14.84 23.78
C LEU A 114 -20.16 13.64 23.12
N TYR A 115 -19.40 12.60 22.81
CA TYR A 115 -19.84 11.45 22.02
C TYR A 115 -19.87 10.14 22.83
N LEU A 116 -18.97 10.00 23.80
CA LEU A 116 -18.82 8.77 24.57
C LEU A 116 -19.57 8.86 25.91
N ARG A 117 -20.17 7.76 26.32
CA ARG A 117 -20.92 7.71 27.59
C ARG A 117 -20.06 8.09 28.78
N SER A 118 -20.65 8.84 29.73
CA SER A 118 -19.97 9.27 30.93
C SER A 118 -19.43 8.11 31.80
N SER A 119 -20.09 6.95 31.81
CA SER A 119 -19.57 5.77 32.49
C SER A 119 -18.27 5.27 31.90
N LEU A 120 -18.14 5.23 30.58
CA LEU A 120 -16.89 4.84 29.90
C LEU A 120 -15.78 5.85 30.20
N ILE A 121 -16.10 7.15 30.14
CA ILE A 121 -15.14 8.23 30.39
C ILE A 121 -14.69 8.25 31.88
N ASN A 122 -15.63 8.20 32.82
CA ASN A 122 -15.30 8.38 34.24
C ASN A 122 -14.77 7.10 34.88
N ASP A 123 -15.24 5.93 34.48
CA ASP A 123 -14.95 4.68 35.17
C ASP A 123 -13.76 3.92 34.50
N THR A 124 -13.57 4.10 33.20
CA THR A 124 -12.56 3.36 32.45
C THR A 124 -11.40 4.24 31.99
N ILE A 125 -11.67 5.48 31.59
CA ILE A 125 -10.68 6.45 31.13
C ILE A 125 -10.61 7.59 32.18
N GLN A 126 -9.87 7.41 33.25
CA GLN A 126 -9.95 8.22 34.50
C GLN A 126 -9.63 9.72 34.38
N SER A 127 -8.90 10.17 33.34
CA SER A 127 -8.54 11.58 33.17
C SER A 127 -8.89 12.12 31.78
N SER A 128 -9.79 11.47 31.07
CA SER A 128 -10.18 11.84 29.70
C SER A 128 -10.94 13.18 29.59
N THR A 129 -11.11 13.92 30.69
CA THR A 129 -11.59 15.31 30.61
C THR A 129 -10.55 16.16 29.88
N GLY A 130 -10.91 16.60 28.66
CA GLY A 130 -10.03 17.39 27.82
C GLY A 130 -9.28 16.62 26.74
N VAL A 131 -9.52 15.31 26.57
CA VAL A 131 -9.02 14.57 25.39
C VAL A 131 -9.86 14.94 24.18
N THR A 132 -9.21 15.38 23.10
CA THR A 132 -9.88 15.69 21.84
C THR A 132 -9.80 14.52 20.84
N ILE A 133 -10.69 14.53 19.82
CA ILE A 133 -10.66 13.58 18.72
C ILE A 133 -9.31 13.66 17.98
N GLU A 134 -8.75 14.85 17.80
CA GLU A 134 -7.42 15.05 17.20
C GLU A 134 -6.32 14.34 17.99
N GLN A 135 -6.38 14.39 19.34
CA GLN A 135 -5.41 13.70 20.19
C GLN A 135 -5.54 12.17 20.14
N LEU A 136 -6.74 11.64 19.85
CA LEU A 136 -6.90 10.23 19.53
C LEU A 136 -6.25 9.89 18.18
N LEU A 137 -6.52 10.69 17.13
CA LEU A 137 -6.02 10.49 15.78
C LEU A 137 -4.49 10.48 15.71
N ASN A 138 -3.84 11.37 16.46
CA ASN A 138 -2.39 11.58 16.40
C ASN A 138 -1.59 10.95 17.57
N HIS A 139 -2.26 10.15 18.42
CA HIS A 139 -1.64 9.46 19.56
C HIS A 139 -1.04 10.36 20.67
N THR A 140 -1.62 11.54 20.89
CA THR A 140 -1.26 12.43 22.00
C THR A 140 -2.28 12.44 23.15
N SER A 141 -3.20 11.48 23.16
CA SER A 141 -4.26 11.38 24.18
C SER A 141 -3.77 11.00 25.59
N GLY A 142 -2.61 10.34 25.69
CA GLY A 142 -2.12 9.74 26.95
C GLY A 142 -2.82 8.44 27.35
N ILE A 143 -3.80 7.96 26.60
CA ILE A 143 -4.52 6.71 26.88
C ILE A 143 -3.63 5.52 26.54
N ALA A 144 -3.40 4.64 27.51
CA ALA A 144 -2.52 3.49 27.36
C ALA A 144 -2.97 2.52 26.25
N ASN A 145 -2.01 1.86 25.62
CA ASN A 145 -2.21 0.98 24.48
C ASN A 145 -2.76 -0.39 24.89
N ALA A 146 -3.94 -0.77 24.39
CA ALA A 146 -4.57 -2.08 24.63
C ALA A 146 -3.65 -3.24 24.23
N ALA A 147 -2.87 -3.11 23.16
CA ALA A 147 -1.92 -4.12 22.72
C ALA A 147 -0.72 -4.33 23.67
N ALA A 148 -0.47 -3.43 24.62
CA ALA A 148 0.56 -3.59 25.64
C ALA A 148 0.04 -4.37 26.88
N ASN A 149 -1.28 -4.57 27.02
CA ASN A 149 -1.86 -5.27 28.15
C ASN A 149 -1.66 -6.79 28.05
N GLN A 150 -0.74 -7.33 28.83
CA GLN A 150 -0.42 -8.76 28.81
C GLN A 150 -1.61 -9.67 29.18
N THR A 151 -2.50 -9.23 30.08
CA THR A 151 -3.68 -10.01 30.46
C THR A 151 -4.64 -10.13 29.31
N CYS A 152 -4.95 -9.03 28.61
CA CYS A 152 -5.82 -9.06 27.42
C CYS A 152 -5.18 -9.85 26.27
N GLN A 153 -3.85 -9.74 26.09
CA GLN A 153 -3.16 -10.57 25.10
C GLN A 153 -3.27 -12.07 25.44
N GLN A 154 -3.05 -12.45 26.69
CA GLN A 154 -3.17 -13.84 27.12
C GLN A 154 -4.60 -14.36 26.97
N ASP A 155 -5.59 -13.55 27.31
CA ASP A 155 -7.01 -13.90 27.13
C ASP A 155 -7.31 -14.15 25.64
N ALA A 156 -6.90 -13.24 24.75
CA ALA A 156 -7.08 -13.39 23.31
C ALA A 156 -6.34 -14.59 22.73
N LEU A 157 -5.11 -14.86 23.18
CA LEU A 157 -4.31 -16.00 22.73
C LEU A 157 -4.81 -17.33 23.30
N SER A 158 -5.50 -17.33 24.44
CA SER A 158 -6.08 -18.54 25.03
C SER A 158 -7.34 -19.03 24.29
N ASP A 159 -8.06 -18.11 23.69
CA ASP A 159 -9.22 -18.38 22.80
C ASP A 159 -9.28 -17.31 21.69
N LEU A 160 -8.69 -17.62 20.55
CA LEU A 160 -8.66 -16.72 19.38
C LEU A 160 -10.04 -16.42 18.83
N THR A 161 -11.05 -17.21 19.16
CA THR A 161 -12.42 -17.03 18.68
C THR A 161 -13.29 -16.20 19.63
N ARG A 162 -12.76 -15.82 20.80
CA ARG A 162 -13.46 -15.03 21.81
C ARG A 162 -13.90 -13.68 21.22
N PHE A 163 -15.18 -13.37 21.42
CA PHE A 163 -15.73 -12.04 21.17
C PHE A 163 -15.41 -11.10 22.32
N PHE A 164 -14.97 -9.89 22.02
CA PHE A 164 -14.76 -8.77 22.94
C PHE A 164 -15.80 -7.69 22.65
N SER A 165 -16.52 -7.21 23.67
CA SER A 165 -17.30 -5.98 23.52
C SER A 165 -16.38 -4.78 23.33
N LEU A 166 -16.92 -3.67 22.80
CA LEU A 166 -16.12 -2.42 22.66
C LEU A 166 -15.61 -1.91 24.00
N GLU A 167 -16.42 -2.02 25.06
CA GLU A 167 -16.01 -1.66 26.42
C GLU A 167 -14.87 -2.55 26.93
N GLU A 168 -14.91 -3.86 26.67
CA GLU A 168 -13.80 -4.76 27.02
C GLU A 168 -12.53 -4.39 26.25
N ALA A 169 -12.64 -4.13 24.94
CA ALA A 169 -11.51 -3.75 24.10
C ALA A 169 -10.87 -2.42 24.55
N VAL A 170 -11.68 -1.40 24.88
CA VAL A 170 -11.20 -0.15 25.46
C VAL A 170 -10.56 -0.37 26.80
N ASN A 171 -11.18 -1.19 27.68
CA ASN A 171 -10.68 -1.45 29.02
C ASN A 171 -9.33 -2.17 29.03
N CYS A 172 -9.00 -2.93 27.97
CA CYS A 172 -7.67 -3.51 27.82
C CYS A 172 -6.54 -2.46 27.86
N GLY A 173 -6.77 -1.27 27.29
CA GLY A 173 -5.82 -0.15 27.39
C GLY A 173 -6.08 0.69 28.63
N ALA A 174 -7.28 1.22 28.75
CA ALA A 174 -7.63 2.20 29.78
C ALA A 174 -7.40 1.73 31.23
N SER A 175 -7.53 0.43 31.49
CA SER A 175 -7.24 -0.15 32.83
C SER A 175 -5.77 -0.04 33.27
N GLN A 176 -4.86 0.28 32.35
CA GLN A 176 -3.44 0.47 32.63
C GLN A 176 -3.13 1.90 33.15
N GLY A 177 -4.12 2.80 33.13
CA GLY A 177 -3.99 4.19 33.52
C GLY A 177 -3.52 5.08 32.38
N GLU A 178 -3.23 6.34 32.71
CA GLU A 178 -2.69 7.31 31.78
C GLU A 178 -1.17 7.24 31.72
N GLU A 179 -0.62 7.34 30.50
CA GLU A 179 0.83 7.42 30.32
C GLU A 179 1.35 8.84 30.51
N PHE A 180 0.55 9.86 30.14
CA PHE A 180 0.89 11.28 30.27
C PHE A 180 -0.37 12.15 30.12
N VAL A 181 -0.25 13.44 30.51
CA VAL A 181 -1.33 14.43 30.37
C VAL A 181 -1.64 14.62 28.85
N PRO A 182 -2.91 14.62 28.45
CA PRO A 182 -3.30 14.81 27.05
C PRO A 182 -2.61 16.01 26.40
N GLY A 183 -2.01 15.79 25.22
CA GLY A 183 -1.27 16.80 24.46
C GLY A 183 0.16 17.08 24.91
N SER A 184 0.67 16.44 26.00
CA SER A 184 2.01 16.74 26.53
C SER A 184 3.13 15.83 26.02
N SER A 185 2.79 14.72 25.35
CA SER A 185 3.73 13.75 24.78
C SER A 185 3.05 12.91 23.71
N TRP A 186 3.77 11.96 23.15
CA TRP A 186 3.30 11.03 22.15
C TRP A 186 3.55 9.58 22.55
N SER A 187 2.53 8.73 22.43
CA SER A 187 2.64 7.28 22.57
C SER A 187 1.57 6.59 21.72
N TYR A 188 2.02 5.69 20.83
CA TYR A 188 1.11 4.94 19.97
C TYR A 188 0.13 4.09 20.77
N SER A 189 -1.17 4.32 20.58
CA SER A 189 -2.22 3.62 21.30
C SER A 189 -3.34 3.13 20.37
N ASN A 190 -3.50 1.81 20.30
CA ASN A 190 -4.59 1.17 19.57
C ASN A 190 -5.95 1.49 20.22
N THR A 191 -5.98 1.72 21.54
CA THR A 191 -7.20 2.11 22.28
C THR A 191 -7.82 3.37 21.71
N ASN A 192 -7.01 4.33 21.25
CA ASN A 192 -7.50 5.55 20.61
C ASN A 192 -8.41 5.25 19.42
N TYR A 193 -8.05 4.28 18.60
CA TYR A 193 -8.79 3.94 17.38
C TYR A 193 -10.03 3.10 17.63
N THR A 194 -10.07 2.33 18.73
CA THR A 194 -11.32 1.74 19.23
C THR A 194 -12.29 2.84 19.67
N LEU A 195 -11.80 3.89 20.37
CA LEU A 195 -12.61 5.05 20.75
C LEU A 195 -13.10 5.84 19.52
N LEU A 196 -12.25 6.04 18.50
CA LEU A 196 -12.66 6.68 17.24
C LEU A 196 -13.75 5.85 16.53
N ALA A 197 -13.64 4.52 16.52
CA ALA A 197 -14.69 3.65 16.00
C ALA A 197 -16.01 3.86 16.75
N MET A 198 -15.99 3.92 18.08
CA MET A 198 -17.18 4.21 18.89
C MET A 198 -17.76 5.59 18.60
N ILE A 199 -16.94 6.62 18.40
CA ILE A 199 -17.37 7.97 18.05
C ILE A 199 -18.04 7.97 16.66
N ILE A 200 -17.46 7.30 15.67
CA ILE A 200 -18.08 7.15 14.33
C ILE A 200 -19.47 6.49 14.46
N GLU A 201 -19.58 5.41 15.25
CA GLU A 201 -20.85 4.71 15.46
C GLU A 201 -21.88 5.57 16.15
N GLU A 202 -21.50 6.33 17.17
CA GLU A 202 -22.39 7.24 17.91
C GLU A 202 -22.90 8.39 17.01
N VAL A 203 -22.00 9.02 16.26
CA VAL A 203 -22.32 10.16 15.38
C VAL A 203 -23.21 9.73 14.23
N THR A 204 -22.96 8.57 13.64
CA THR A 204 -23.63 8.12 12.41
C THR A 204 -24.85 7.22 12.66
N GLY A 205 -24.93 6.59 13.84
CA GLY A 205 -25.90 5.55 14.13
C GLY A 205 -25.67 4.26 13.34
N GLN A 206 -24.49 4.07 12.73
CA GLN A 206 -24.13 2.91 11.92
C GLN A 206 -22.94 2.19 12.56
N GLU A 207 -22.89 0.86 12.42
CA GLU A 207 -21.67 0.12 12.75
C GLU A 207 -20.51 0.57 11.86
N LEU A 208 -19.27 0.61 12.41
CA LEU A 208 -18.06 1.02 11.69
C LEU A 208 -17.92 0.29 10.35
N LYS A 209 -18.13 -1.04 10.31
CA LYS A 209 -18.06 -1.84 9.08
C LYS A 209 -18.98 -1.32 7.98
N THR A 210 -20.23 -0.95 8.36
CA THR A 210 -21.22 -0.42 7.43
C THR A 210 -20.82 0.97 6.94
N TYR A 211 -20.29 1.79 7.83
CA TYR A 211 -19.81 3.12 7.47
C TYR A 211 -18.63 3.06 6.49
N LEU A 212 -17.62 2.23 6.77
CA LEU A 212 -16.47 2.01 5.88
C LEU A 212 -16.90 1.46 4.52
N GLN A 213 -17.78 0.44 4.52
CA GLN A 213 -18.33 -0.14 3.29
C GLN A 213 -19.00 0.90 2.41
N THR A 214 -19.86 1.74 3.01
CA THR A 214 -20.70 2.70 2.28
C THR A 214 -19.92 3.92 1.80
N ASN A 215 -18.99 4.43 2.62
CA ASN A 215 -18.36 5.72 2.37
C ASN A 215 -16.93 5.60 1.80
N ILE A 216 -16.30 4.43 1.91
CA ILE A 216 -14.93 4.21 1.41
C ILE A 216 -14.89 3.05 0.41
N PHE A 217 -15.27 1.82 0.80
CA PHE A 217 -14.99 0.65 -0.02
C PHE A 217 -15.79 0.63 -1.33
N VAL A 218 -17.12 0.84 -1.25
CA VAL A 218 -17.98 0.85 -2.44
C VAL A 218 -17.67 2.02 -3.38
N PRO A 219 -17.54 3.28 -2.91
CA PRO A 219 -17.22 4.41 -3.79
C PRO A 219 -15.90 4.24 -4.55
N LEU A 220 -14.91 3.61 -3.92
CA LEU A 220 -13.59 3.37 -4.52
C LEU A 220 -13.48 2.05 -5.26
N ASN A 221 -14.58 1.26 -5.32
CA ASN A 221 -14.59 -0.06 -5.93
C ASN A 221 -13.52 -1.01 -5.36
N LEU A 222 -13.35 -1.00 -4.02
CA LEU A 222 -12.48 -1.93 -3.29
C LEU A 222 -13.25 -3.23 -3.07
N GLN A 223 -13.22 -4.13 -4.06
CA GLN A 223 -14.09 -5.30 -4.09
C GLN A 223 -13.64 -6.41 -3.15
N ASP A 224 -12.35 -6.45 -2.84
CA ASP A 224 -11.71 -7.45 -2.00
C ASP A 224 -11.37 -6.89 -0.60
N THR A 225 -11.97 -5.74 -0.23
CA THR A 225 -11.77 -5.06 1.07
C THR A 225 -13.05 -5.11 1.90
N TYR A 226 -12.93 -5.60 3.14
CA TYR A 226 -14.06 -5.72 4.06
C TYR A 226 -13.62 -5.78 5.53
N VAL A 227 -14.57 -5.57 6.44
CA VAL A 227 -14.42 -5.89 7.87
C VAL A 227 -15.07 -7.25 8.13
N PRO A 228 -14.33 -8.27 8.57
CA PRO A 228 -14.90 -9.60 8.83
C PRO A 228 -15.99 -9.57 9.91
N GLU A 229 -17.05 -10.34 9.71
CA GLU A 229 -18.12 -10.50 10.71
C GLU A 229 -17.79 -11.58 11.75
N SER A 230 -16.87 -12.46 11.43
CA SER A 230 -16.45 -13.58 12.27
C SER A 230 -14.93 -13.76 12.23
N ASN A 231 -14.46 -14.74 12.96
CA ASN A 231 -13.05 -15.14 12.97
C ASN A 231 -12.60 -15.89 11.70
N GLU A 232 -13.53 -16.31 10.85
CA GLU A 232 -13.19 -17.01 9.60
C GLU A 232 -12.92 -16.02 8.48
N LEU A 233 -11.78 -16.17 7.82
CA LEU A 233 -11.45 -15.50 6.57
C LEU A 233 -11.88 -16.39 5.38
N THR A 234 -11.94 -15.79 4.20
CA THR A 234 -12.17 -16.54 2.96
C THR A 234 -11.06 -17.57 2.72
N GLU A 235 -11.34 -18.59 1.89
CA GLU A 235 -10.36 -19.66 1.59
C GLU A 235 -9.07 -19.14 0.91
N ASP A 236 -9.17 -18.01 0.21
CA ASP A 236 -8.07 -17.40 -0.54
C ASP A 236 -7.45 -16.22 0.21
N HIS A 237 -6.75 -16.53 1.31
CA HIS A 237 -6.06 -15.53 2.14
C HIS A 237 -4.63 -15.93 2.47
N LEU A 238 -3.80 -14.92 2.73
CA LEU A 238 -2.49 -15.10 3.35
C LEU A 238 -2.63 -15.40 4.84
N GLY A 239 -1.86 -16.36 5.32
CA GLY A 239 -1.78 -16.67 6.74
C GLY A 239 -1.20 -15.52 7.55
N CYS A 240 -1.52 -15.52 8.82
CA CYS A 240 -1.07 -14.54 9.80
C CYS A 240 -0.41 -15.29 10.95
N TYR A 241 0.93 -15.38 10.97
CA TYR A 241 1.65 -16.24 11.92
C TYR A 241 2.49 -15.42 12.89
N TRP A 242 2.11 -15.45 14.16
CA TRP A 242 2.82 -14.76 15.22
C TRP A 242 3.64 -15.75 16.08
N GLN A 243 4.94 -15.53 16.16
CA GLN A 243 5.81 -16.28 17.05
C GLN A 243 5.71 -15.70 18.47
N VAL A 244 4.73 -16.16 19.20
CA VAL A 244 4.54 -15.81 20.62
C VAL A 244 5.38 -16.74 21.46
N GLY A 245 6.20 -16.31 22.33
CA GLY A 245 7.02 -17.19 23.19
C GLY A 245 6.21 -18.27 23.95
N PHE A 246 6.89 -19.05 24.81
CA PHE A 246 6.23 -20.05 25.67
C PHE A 246 5.07 -19.40 26.50
N PRO A 247 3.89 -20.02 26.65
CA PRO A 247 3.57 -21.41 26.26
C PRO A 247 2.93 -21.56 24.84
N PHE A 248 2.70 -20.46 24.11
CA PHE A 248 1.87 -20.47 22.92
C PHE A 248 2.62 -20.93 21.65
N GLY A 249 3.92 -20.62 21.53
CA GLY A 249 4.71 -20.97 20.35
C GLY A 249 4.34 -20.15 19.10
N LEU A 250 4.19 -20.80 17.96
CA LEU A 250 3.68 -20.21 16.72
C LEU A 250 2.14 -20.25 16.74
N VAL A 251 1.51 -19.10 16.64
CA VAL A 251 0.05 -18.92 16.65
C VAL A 251 -0.41 -18.47 15.26
N ASP A 252 -1.44 -19.12 14.75
CA ASP A 252 -2.14 -18.69 13.54
C ASP A 252 -3.22 -17.67 13.91
N MET A 253 -2.96 -16.41 13.60
CA MET A 253 -3.86 -15.29 13.86
C MET A 253 -4.92 -15.11 12.76
N SER A 254 -4.92 -15.93 11.71
CA SER A 254 -5.93 -15.86 10.65
C SER A 254 -7.34 -16.06 11.20
N ILE A 255 -7.47 -16.88 12.25
CA ILE A 255 -8.74 -17.24 12.89
C ILE A 255 -9.10 -16.33 14.07
N VAL A 256 -8.36 -15.25 14.33
CA VAL A 256 -8.67 -14.37 15.47
C VAL A 256 -9.98 -13.62 15.24
N ASN A 257 -10.79 -13.54 16.31
CA ASN A 257 -12.02 -12.75 16.28
C ASN A 257 -11.66 -11.25 16.11
N PRO A 258 -12.21 -10.56 15.10
CA PRO A 258 -11.83 -9.16 14.80
C PRO A 258 -12.31 -8.17 15.86
N SER A 259 -13.21 -8.55 16.78
CA SER A 259 -13.84 -7.64 17.74
C SER A 259 -12.85 -6.93 18.68
N LEU A 260 -11.75 -7.60 19.09
CA LEU A 260 -10.70 -6.97 19.88
C LEU A 260 -9.96 -5.87 19.10
N TYR A 261 -9.89 -6.01 17.79
CA TYR A 261 -9.11 -5.17 16.88
C TYR A 261 -9.93 -4.06 16.23
N LYS A 262 -11.20 -3.90 16.63
CA LYS A 262 -12.15 -2.99 15.99
C LYS A 262 -11.63 -1.55 15.94
N GLY A 263 -11.58 -1.03 14.72
CA GLY A 263 -11.14 0.32 14.38
C GLY A 263 -9.63 0.50 14.25
N TRP A 264 -8.79 -0.49 14.68
CA TRP A 264 -7.35 -0.33 14.60
C TRP A 264 -6.60 -1.43 13.83
N ALA A 265 -7.23 -2.61 13.59
CA ALA A 265 -6.61 -3.70 12.83
C ALA A 265 -7.62 -4.75 12.34
N ASP A 266 -8.88 -4.41 12.15
CA ASP A 266 -9.97 -5.33 11.82
C ASP A 266 -10.31 -5.43 10.32
N VAL A 267 -9.66 -4.66 9.44
CA VAL A 267 -9.89 -4.73 7.99
C VAL A 267 -9.10 -5.87 7.35
N VAL A 268 -9.70 -6.48 6.33
CA VAL A 268 -9.08 -7.42 5.39
C VAL A 268 -9.08 -6.77 4.00
N SER A 269 -8.01 -6.95 3.22
CA SER A 269 -7.87 -6.36 1.89
C SER A 269 -6.86 -7.13 1.03
N THR A 270 -6.63 -6.65 -0.19
CA THR A 270 -5.54 -7.06 -1.09
C THR A 270 -4.55 -5.91 -1.27
N THR A 271 -3.36 -6.20 -1.79
CA THR A 271 -2.39 -5.13 -2.10
C THR A 271 -2.91 -4.15 -3.15
N GLU A 272 -3.68 -4.61 -4.12
CA GLU A 272 -4.22 -3.75 -5.18
C GLU A 272 -5.30 -2.79 -4.65
N ASP A 273 -6.24 -3.29 -3.83
CA ASP A 273 -7.27 -2.44 -3.21
C ASP A 273 -6.66 -1.42 -2.25
N LEU A 274 -5.65 -1.81 -1.47
CA LEU A 274 -4.90 -0.89 -0.60
C LEU A 274 -4.23 0.23 -1.40
N THR A 275 -3.55 -0.10 -2.49
CA THR A 275 -2.92 0.88 -3.38
C THR A 275 -3.96 1.86 -3.94
N ARG A 276 -5.11 1.35 -4.41
CA ARG A 276 -6.22 2.17 -4.91
C ARG A 276 -6.80 3.09 -3.83
N PHE A 277 -6.91 2.59 -2.60
CA PHE A 277 -7.35 3.41 -1.46
C PHE A 277 -6.38 4.57 -1.20
N LEU A 278 -5.06 4.30 -1.11
CA LEU A 278 -4.09 5.36 -0.82
C LEU A 278 -3.96 6.35 -1.97
N GLU A 279 -3.99 5.88 -3.23
CA GLU A 279 -4.03 6.75 -4.40
C GLU A 279 -5.24 7.70 -4.37
N ALA A 280 -6.43 7.17 -4.06
CA ALA A 280 -7.64 7.97 -3.97
C ALA A 280 -7.60 8.96 -2.78
N LEU A 281 -7.01 8.58 -1.65
CA LEU A 281 -6.84 9.43 -0.49
C LEU A 281 -5.91 10.60 -0.80
N LEU A 282 -4.71 10.33 -1.30
CA LEU A 282 -3.70 11.35 -1.63
C LEU A 282 -4.08 12.16 -2.88
N GLY A 283 -4.93 11.61 -3.75
CA GLY A 283 -5.53 12.29 -4.90
C GLY A 283 -6.79 13.08 -4.58
N GLU A 284 -7.12 13.32 -3.30
CA GLU A 284 -8.24 14.15 -2.84
C GLU A 284 -9.63 13.65 -3.33
N GLN A 285 -9.74 12.35 -3.63
CA GLN A 285 -11.00 11.77 -4.11
C GLN A 285 -11.95 11.40 -2.95
N ILE A 286 -11.46 11.36 -1.71
CA ILE A 286 -12.21 10.95 -0.53
C ILE A 286 -12.43 12.12 0.41
N ILE A 287 -11.40 12.85 0.73
CA ILE A 287 -11.40 14.04 1.59
C ILE A 287 -10.79 15.22 0.82
N SER A 288 -11.11 16.44 1.25
CA SER A 288 -10.59 17.66 0.62
C SER A 288 -9.08 17.86 0.88
N GLU A 289 -8.43 18.69 0.05
CA GLU A 289 -7.05 19.14 0.25
C GLU A 289 -6.79 19.67 1.68
N VAL A 290 -7.78 20.38 2.25
CA VAL A 290 -7.67 20.91 3.61
C VAL A 290 -7.60 19.80 4.65
N SER A 291 -8.44 18.79 4.55
CA SER A 291 -8.44 17.63 5.44
C SER A 291 -7.20 16.76 5.25
N LEU A 292 -6.79 16.55 4.00
CA LEU A 292 -5.57 15.82 3.68
C LEU A 292 -4.34 16.53 4.26
N SER A 293 -4.25 17.86 4.12
CA SER A 293 -3.15 18.63 4.71
C SER A 293 -3.09 18.52 6.24
N LYS A 294 -4.25 18.41 6.93
CA LYS A 294 -4.28 18.12 8.37
C LYS A 294 -3.75 16.71 8.67
N MET A 295 -4.13 15.73 7.84
CA MET A 295 -3.71 14.34 7.99
C MET A 295 -2.20 14.16 7.82
N GLU A 296 -1.61 14.88 6.88
CA GLU A 296 -0.17 14.86 6.55
C GLU A 296 0.68 15.74 7.48
N ALA A 297 0.08 16.60 8.28
CA ALA A 297 0.81 17.46 9.19
C ALA A 297 1.40 16.65 10.36
N PRO A 298 2.75 16.60 10.51
CA PRO A 298 3.34 15.88 11.63
C PRO A 298 2.98 16.55 12.95
N ASN A 299 2.67 15.75 13.96
CA ASN A 299 2.41 16.27 15.31
C ASN A 299 3.71 16.83 15.92
N PRO A 300 3.65 17.96 16.67
CA PRO A 300 4.82 18.53 17.33
C PRO A 300 5.56 17.58 18.27
N GLU A 301 4.83 16.64 18.90
CA GLU A 301 5.38 15.64 19.82
C GLU A 301 5.91 14.39 19.09
N SER A 302 5.60 14.25 17.77
CA SER A 302 6.12 13.18 16.91
C SER A 302 6.29 13.69 15.49
N SER A 303 7.53 13.84 15.04
CA SER A 303 7.85 14.27 13.67
C SER A 303 7.46 13.25 12.59
N ASN A 304 7.06 12.04 13.00
CA ASN A 304 6.85 10.91 12.10
C ASN A 304 5.39 10.45 12.02
N TYR A 305 4.45 11.16 12.63
CA TYR A 305 3.05 10.76 12.66
C TYR A 305 2.10 11.96 12.57
N GLY A 306 1.16 11.89 11.65
CA GLY A 306 0.06 12.85 11.47
C GLY A 306 -1.26 12.33 12.06
N LEU A 307 -2.39 12.58 11.38
CA LEU A 307 -3.69 12.04 11.80
C LEU A 307 -3.91 10.65 11.18
N GLY A 308 -3.46 9.60 11.86
CA GLY A 308 -3.55 8.23 11.37
C GLY A 308 -2.61 7.88 10.22
N MET A 309 -1.60 8.68 9.97
CA MET A 309 -0.64 8.53 8.89
C MET A 309 0.78 8.54 9.44
N GLU A 310 1.56 7.51 9.09
CA GLU A 310 3.00 7.47 9.31
C GLU A 310 3.71 8.30 8.24
N LEU A 311 4.73 9.05 8.68
CA LEU A 311 5.55 9.92 7.84
C LEU A 311 7.01 9.58 8.07
N TYR A 312 7.74 9.13 7.06
CA TYR A 312 9.17 8.88 7.19
C TYR A 312 9.93 9.22 5.90
N THR A 313 11.25 9.11 5.94
CA THR A 313 12.12 9.50 4.82
C THR A 313 13.07 8.37 4.48
N ILE A 314 13.10 7.99 3.21
CA ILE A 314 14.20 7.22 2.62
C ILE A 314 15.00 8.22 1.79
N ASN A 315 16.17 8.58 2.27
CA ASN A 315 16.99 9.75 1.90
C ASN A 315 17.18 9.98 0.39
N PRO A 316 16.71 11.10 -0.19
CA PRO A 316 16.09 12.25 0.49
C PRO A 316 14.54 12.23 0.47
N ASP A 317 13.92 11.24 -0.17
CA ASP A 317 12.53 11.25 -0.54
C ASP A 317 11.61 10.85 0.62
N GLY A 318 10.42 11.47 0.70
CA GLY A 318 9.42 11.22 1.73
C GLY A 318 8.58 9.99 1.42
N TYR A 319 8.15 9.32 2.49
CA TYR A 319 7.16 8.25 2.49
C TYR A 319 6.00 8.62 3.39
N GLN A 320 4.78 8.38 2.93
CA GLN A 320 3.57 8.61 3.69
C GLN A 320 2.58 7.46 3.49
N GLY A 321 1.99 7.00 4.58
CA GLY A 321 1.11 5.83 4.57
C GLY A 321 0.97 5.23 5.96
N HIS A 322 1.02 3.92 6.08
CA HIS A 322 1.03 3.23 7.38
C HIS A 322 1.59 1.82 7.27
N SER A 323 2.21 1.37 8.35
CA SER A 323 2.58 -0.04 8.55
C SER A 323 1.50 -0.79 9.31
N GLY A 324 1.53 -2.13 9.31
CA GLY A 324 0.54 -2.94 10.02
C GLY A 324 1.05 -4.29 10.48
N GLU A 325 0.59 -4.72 11.66
CA GLU A 325 0.86 -6.04 12.21
C GLU A 325 -0.37 -6.58 12.93
N VAL A 326 -0.73 -7.82 12.58
CA VAL A 326 -1.73 -8.64 13.31
C VAL A 326 -1.43 -10.12 13.03
N GLY A 327 -0.31 -10.63 13.57
CA GLY A 327 0.21 -11.96 13.23
C GLY A 327 0.96 -12.00 11.88
N ASN A 328 0.83 -10.98 11.07
CA ASN A 328 1.50 -10.75 9.80
C ASN A 328 2.21 -9.40 9.83
N THR A 329 2.87 -9.04 8.74
CA THR A 329 3.50 -7.72 8.58
C THR A 329 3.07 -7.12 7.26
N SER A 330 2.47 -5.94 7.28
CA SER A 330 1.98 -5.23 6.10
C SER A 330 2.49 -3.81 6.02
N GLY A 331 2.50 -3.25 4.82
CA GLY A 331 2.80 -1.85 4.56
C GLY A 331 2.01 -1.33 3.39
N LEU A 332 1.68 -0.05 3.45
CA LEU A 332 1.02 0.71 2.41
C LEU A 332 1.58 2.13 2.44
N PHE A 333 2.38 2.49 1.44
CA PHE A 333 3.04 3.78 1.38
C PHE A 333 3.05 4.36 -0.02
N TYR A 334 3.08 5.69 -0.09
CA TYR A 334 3.43 6.46 -1.26
C TYR A 334 4.81 7.08 -1.07
N SER A 335 5.68 6.92 -2.06
CA SER A 335 6.99 7.59 -2.14
C SER A 335 6.93 8.71 -3.16
N ASN A 336 7.44 9.88 -2.80
CA ASN A 336 7.58 11.01 -3.72
C ASN A 336 8.86 10.96 -4.56
N LEU A 337 9.52 9.79 -4.66
CA LEU A 337 10.65 9.58 -5.57
C LEU A 337 10.26 10.03 -6.98
N SER A 338 10.99 11.01 -7.53
CA SER A 338 10.74 11.50 -8.88
C SER A 338 11.92 11.24 -9.79
N THR A 339 11.68 10.47 -10.83
CA THR A 339 12.63 10.11 -11.87
C THR A 339 11.97 10.20 -13.25
N ASN A 340 12.74 10.03 -14.34
CA ASN A 340 12.15 10.00 -15.69
C ASN A 340 11.19 8.80 -15.90
N LEU A 341 11.38 7.70 -15.16
CA LEU A 341 10.51 6.53 -15.21
C LEU A 341 9.37 6.59 -14.19
N ILE A 342 9.52 7.43 -13.17
CA ILE A 342 8.58 7.59 -12.05
C ILE A 342 8.35 9.11 -11.86
N PRO A 343 7.63 9.76 -12.78
CA PRO A 343 7.53 11.23 -12.78
C PRO A 343 6.76 11.79 -11.57
N ASN A 344 5.85 11.00 -10.99
CA ASN A 344 4.90 11.44 -9.96
C ASN A 344 4.94 10.54 -8.72
N GLY A 345 6.09 9.94 -8.41
CA GLY A 345 6.18 9.00 -7.29
C GLY A 345 5.64 7.61 -7.60
N TYR A 346 5.62 6.77 -6.58
CA TYR A 346 5.04 5.43 -6.68
C TYR A 346 4.37 5.02 -5.37
N TYR A 347 3.40 4.12 -5.48
CA TYR A 347 2.77 3.44 -4.34
C TYR A 347 3.37 2.06 -4.19
N ILE A 348 3.56 1.65 -2.94
CA ILE A 348 3.95 0.30 -2.57
C ILE A 348 2.99 -0.23 -1.52
N SER A 349 2.48 -1.44 -1.74
CA SER A 349 1.71 -2.19 -0.76
C SER A 349 2.22 -3.62 -0.68
N TYR A 350 2.30 -4.18 0.51
CA TYR A 350 2.79 -5.54 0.71
C TYR A 350 2.24 -6.19 1.97
N ASN A 351 2.32 -7.53 2.00
CA ASN A 351 2.09 -8.32 3.20
C ASN A 351 3.05 -9.51 3.25
N PHE A 352 3.54 -9.80 4.45
CA PHE A 352 4.30 -10.99 4.79
C PHE A 352 3.55 -11.80 5.83
N THR A 353 3.46 -13.12 5.66
CA THR A 353 2.67 -14.02 6.51
C THR A 353 3.11 -14.12 7.97
N TYR A 354 4.24 -13.53 8.35
CA TYR A 354 4.77 -13.55 9.72
C TYR A 354 4.88 -12.14 10.31
N GLN A 355 4.52 -12.02 11.60
CA GLN A 355 4.69 -10.79 12.36
C GLN A 355 6.18 -10.58 12.70
N GLY A 356 6.62 -9.31 12.68
CA GLY A 356 8.01 -8.96 12.96
C GLY A 356 8.95 -9.42 11.86
N ALA A 357 8.45 -9.71 10.66
CA ALA A 357 9.31 -9.83 9.49
C ALA A 357 10.13 -8.54 9.44
N SER A 358 11.39 -8.61 9.83
CA SER A 358 12.31 -7.49 10.13
C SER A 358 12.65 -6.61 8.95
N SER A 359 11.83 -6.63 7.94
CA SER A 359 12.10 -6.17 6.59
C SER A 359 11.15 -5.10 6.09
N LEU A 360 10.28 -4.49 6.95
CA LEU A 360 9.43 -3.39 6.50
C LEU A 360 10.30 -2.31 5.84
N VAL A 361 11.22 -1.73 6.60
CA VAL A 361 12.17 -0.74 6.09
C VAL A 361 13.10 -1.32 5.03
N ASP A 362 13.38 -2.64 5.07
CA ASP A 362 14.30 -3.29 4.15
C ASP A 362 13.69 -3.52 2.75
N VAL A 363 12.40 -3.90 2.66
CA VAL A 363 11.73 -4.04 1.36
C VAL A 363 11.48 -2.69 0.71
N ASP A 364 11.00 -1.70 1.46
CA ASP A 364 10.83 -0.33 0.99
C ASP A 364 12.16 0.27 0.50
N GLN A 365 13.23 0.12 1.30
CA GLN A 365 14.55 0.60 0.95
C GLN A 365 15.11 -0.11 -0.30
N LYS A 366 14.90 -1.41 -0.45
CA LYS A 366 15.37 -2.17 -1.61
C LYS A 366 14.62 -1.77 -2.88
N VAL A 367 13.28 -1.65 -2.79
CA VAL A 367 12.45 -1.20 -3.91
C VAL A 367 12.83 0.22 -4.30
N TYR A 368 12.91 1.13 -3.34
CA TYR A 368 13.33 2.51 -3.57
C TYR A 368 14.70 2.58 -4.26
N THR A 369 15.71 1.89 -3.72
CA THR A 369 17.06 1.88 -4.28
C THR A 369 17.05 1.34 -5.70
N TYR A 370 16.35 0.23 -5.93
CA TYR A 370 16.23 -0.36 -7.25
C TYR A 370 15.57 0.60 -8.26
N LEU A 371 14.42 1.19 -7.90
CA LEU A 371 13.69 2.11 -8.78
C LEU A 371 14.48 3.40 -9.06
N LYS A 372 15.22 3.90 -8.08
CA LYS A 372 16.12 5.06 -8.23
C LYS A 372 17.31 4.74 -9.14
N ASP A 373 17.92 3.57 -8.98
CA ASP A 373 19.10 3.15 -9.75
C ASP A 373 18.75 2.81 -11.21
N LEU A 374 17.48 2.49 -11.52
CA LEU A 374 17.02 2.34 -12.91
C LEU A 374 17.28 3.59 -13.76
N GLU A 375 17.24 4.78 -13.16
CA GLU A 375 17.56 6.03 -13.86
C GLU A 375 19.06 6.31 -13.94
N ALA A 376 19.81 5.95 -12.89
CA ALA A 376 21.26 6.18 -12.82
C ALA A 376 22.05 5.28 -13.78
N SER A 377 21.43 4.19 -14.24
CA SER A 377 22.02 3.32 -15.25
C SER A 377 21.85 3.99 -16.64
N PRO A 378 22.92 4.32 -17.36
CA PRO A 378 22.81 4.79 -18.75
C PRO A 378 22.11 3.79 -19.68
N ALA A 379 21.80 2.61 -19.15
CA ALA A 379 21.07 1.50 -19.71
C ALA A 379 19.69 1.30 -19.03
N GLY A 380 18.96 2.37 -18.73
CA GLY A 380 17.52 2.26 -18.40
C GLY A 380 16.68 1.65 -19.51
N PHE A 381 17.33 1.01 -20.48
CA PHE A 381 16.77 0.24 -21.58
C PHE A 381 17.56 -1.07 -21.70
N LEU A 382 17.00 -2.13 -21.13
CA LEU A 382 17.20 -3.52 -21.54
C LEU A 382 18.64 -3.90 -21.94
N GLU A 383 19.48 -4.24 -20.97
CA GLU A 383 20.51 -5.23 -21.26
C GLU A 383 19.80 -6.59 -21.39
N GLY A 384 19.63 -7.03 -22.63
CA GLY A 384 19.26 -8.41 -22.94
C GLY A 384 20.29 -9.36 -22.32
N GLN A 385 19.86 -10.57 -22.02
CA GLN A 385 20.64 -11.68 -21.45
C GLN A 385 22.13 -11.64 -21.79
N GLU A 386 22.99 -12.06 -20.86
CA GLU A 386 24.44 -12.21 -21.04
C GLU A 386 24.78 -12.74 -22.46
N GLY A 387 25.38 -11.86 -23.28
CA GLY A 387 25.85 -12.23 -24.63
C GLY A 387 25.25 -11.42 -25.80
N ALA A 388 24.12 -10.75 -25.66
CA ALA A 388 23.52 -9.98 -26.74
C ALA A 388 23.84 -8.49 -26.63
N GLN A 389 24.58 -7.92 -27.58
CA GLN A 389 24.93 -6.49 -27.63
C GLN A 389 24.28 -5.80 -28.82
N VAL A 390 23.58 -4.68 -28.59
CA VAL A 390 23.11 -3.75 -29.61
C VAL A 390 23.55 -2.33 -29.25
N ASP A 391 24.48 -1.78 -30.03
CA ASP A 391 24.95 -0.40 -29.90
C ASP A 391 24.37 0.47 -31.03
N VAL A 392 23.92 1.66 -30.67
CA VAL A 392 23.36 2.65 -31.60
C VAL A 392 24.15 3.94 -31.53
N TYR A 393 24.78 4.34 -32.63
CA TYR A 393 25.64 5.53 -32.65
C TYR A 393 25.67 6.22 -34.03
N PRO A 394 25.94 7.53 -34.10
CA PRO A 394 26.04 8.46 -32.98
C PRO A 394 24.65 8.72 -32.36
N ASN A 395 24.62 9.04 -31.07
CA ASN A 395 23.43 9.47 -30.39
C ASN A 395 23.84 10.55 -29.35
N PRO A 396 23.50 11.82 -29.50
CA PRO A 396 22.64 12.41 -30.55
C PRO A 396 23.14 12.28 -32.00
N THR A 397 22.22 12.39 -32.97
CA THR A 397 22.50 12.24 -34.40
C THR A 397 21.81 13.31 -35.23
N SER A 398 22.36 13.64 -36.41
CA SER A 398 21.72 14.48 -37.43
C SER A 398 20.83 13.67 -38.40
N GLY A 399 20.49 12.42 -38.04
CA GLY A 399 19.54 11.60 -38.78
C GLY A 399 20.08 10.23 -39.22
N ILE A 400 21.39 10.01 -39.34
CA ILE A 400 21.93 8.70 -39.67
C ILE A 400 22.47 8.05 -38.40
N ILE A 401 21.96 6.86 -38.08
CA ILE A 401 22.45 6.05 -36.96
C ILE A 401 22.98 4.71 -37.45
N ASN A 402 24.07 4.25 -36.87
CA ASN A 402 24.62 2.93 -37.07
C ASN A 402 24.15 2.02 -35.95
N ILE A 403 23.85 0.79 -36.30
CA ILE A 403 23.43 -0.26 -35.37
C ILE A 403 24.51 -1.34 -35.42
N LYS A 404 25.23 -1.51 -34.32
CA LYS A 404 26.20 -2.57 -34.13
C LYS A 404 25.57 -3.65 -33.26
N THR A 405 25.58 -4.87 -33.73
CA THR A 405 25.02 -6.02 -33.04
C THR A 405 25.92 -7.24 -33.25
N ASN A 406 25.86 -8.17 -32.34
CA ASN A 406 26.47 -9.49 -32.47
C ASN A 406 25.50 -10.55 -33.05
N PHE A 407 24.31 -10.13 -33.55
CA PHE A 407 23.38 -11.00 -34.22
C PHE A 407 23.72 -11.14 -35.71
N ASN A 408 23.50 -12.34 -36.22
CA ASN A 408 23.58 -12.65 -37.67
C ASN A 408 22.19 -12.75 -38.30
N GLU A 409 21.16 -12.23 -37.65
CA GLU A 409 19.76 -12.35 -38.05
C GLU A 409 19.24 -11.07 -38.70
N VAL A 410 18.09 -11.17 -39.35
CA VAL A 410 17.36 -10.02 -39.90
C VAL A 410 16.72 -9.26 -38.71
N LEU A 411 16.97 -7.98 -38.68
CA LEU A 411 16.42 -7.11 -37.59
C LEU A 411 15.28 -6.26 -38.15
N ASN A 412 14.14 -6.24 -37.44
CA ASN A 412 13.08 -5.28 -37.68
C ASN A 412 13.32 -4.05 -36.81
N ILE A 413 13.31 -2.87 -37.44
CA ILE A 413 13.59 -1.59 -36.78
C ILE A 413 12.30 -0.75 -36.82
N ASN A 414 11.80 -0.40 -35.63
CA ASN A 414 10.64 0.47 -35.49
C ASN A 414 11.06 1.74 -34.72
N LEU A 415 10.68 2.89 -35.24
CA LEU A 415 10.88 4.18 -34.58
C LEU A 415 9.54 4.71 -34.09
N TYR A 416 9.46 5.09 -32.84
CA TYR A 416 8.28 5.64 -32.20
C TYR A 416 8.53 7.06 -31.70
N SER A 417 7.47 7.87 -31.64
CA SER A 417 7.47 9.11 -30.86
C SER A 417 7.52 8.80 -29.35
N THR A 418 7.77 9.79 -28.53
CA THR A 418 7.70 9.67 -27.07
C THR A 418 6.28 9.36 -26.56
N GLN A 419 5.25 9.56 -27.38
CA GLN A 419 3.85 9.20 -27.09
C GLN A 419 3.48 7.78 -27.59
N GLY A 420 4.47 6.97 -28.03
CA GLY A 420 4.25 5.60 -28.51
C GLY A 420 3.69 5.47 -29.92
N GLN A 421 3.56 6.59 -30.68
CA GLN A 421 3.11 6.51 -32.06
C GLN A 421 4.21 5.97 -32.97
N LEU A 422 3.94 4.95 -33.76
CA LEU A 422 4.88 4.42 -34.76
C LEU A 422 5.12 5.49 -35.85
N ILE A 423 6.36 5.95 -35.99
CA ILE A 423 6.80 6.95 -36.94
C ILE A 423 7.34 6.27 -38.22
N LYS A 424 8.16 5.23 -38.06
CA LYS A 424 8.77 4.51 -39.16
C LYS A 424 9.01 3.05 -38.77
N SER A 425 8.83 2.13 -39.77
CA SER A 425 9.16 0.72 -39.61
C SER A 425 9.98 0.29 -40.82
N GLU A 426 11.07 -0.40 -40.60
CA GLU A 426 11.95 -0.89 -41.67
C GLU A 426 12.72 -2.15 -41.25
N ILE A 427 13.15 -2.92 -42.24
CA ILE A 427 14.04 -4.06 -42.02
C ILE A 427 15.47 -3.57 -42.20
N LEU A 428 16.36 -3.88 -41.24
CA LEU A 428 17.76 -3.48 -41.32
C LEU A 428 18.48 -4.26 -42.44
N ASN A 429 18.71 -3.59 -43.55
CA ASN A 429 19.53 -4.06 -44.66
C ASN A 429 20.90 -3.35 -44.60
N GLY A 430 21.81 -3.88 -43.76
CA GLY A 430 23.13 -3.25 -43.54
C GLY A 430 23.39 -2.92 -42.11
N LYS A 431 24.19 -1.85 -41.85
CA LYS A 431 24.59 -1.45 -40.49
C LYS A 431 24.06 -0.08 -40.04
N SER A 432 23.22 0.55 -40.87
CA SER A 432 22.72 1.90 -40.58
C SER A 432 21.28 2.09 -41.07
N VAL A 433 20.58 2.97 -40.39
CA VAL A 433 19.24 3.48 -40.72
C VAL A 433 19.28 4.99 -40.83
N ASN A 434 18.44 5.57 -41.72
CA ASN A 434 18.42 6.99 -42.01
C ASN A 434 17.08 7.61 -41.58
N TYR A 435 17.14 8.55 -40.67
CA TYR A 435 16.03 9.35 -40.17
C TYR A 435 16.18 10.84 -40.46
N SER A 436 17.11 11.21 -41.36
CA SER A 436 17.26 12.60 -41.82
C SER A 436 15.95 13.04 -42.49
N GLY A 437 15.30 14.07 -41.98
CA GLY A 437 13.99 14.52 -42.43
C GLY A 437 12.86 14.36 -41.43
N LEU A 438 13.15 13.77 -40.29
CA LEU A 438 12.30 13.87 -39.11
C LEU A 438 12.66 15.15 -38.31
N ASP A 439 11.69 15.63 -37.55
CA ASP A 439 11.89 16.80 -36.69
C ASP A 439 12.92 16.50 -35.60
N ASN A 440 13.63 17.55 -35.15
CA ASN A 440 14.53 17.45 -34.00
C ASN A 440 13.74 17.07 -32.75
N GLY A 441 14.23 16.08 -32.00
CA GLY A 441 13.51 15.59 -30.84
C GLY A 441 14.01 14.26 -30.33
N ILE A 442 13.28 13.74 -29.34
CA ILE A 442 13.55 12.44 -28.73
C ILE A 442 12.59 11.40 -29.35
N TYR A 443 13.17 10.26 -29.70
CA TYR A 443 12.45 9.12 -30.29
C TYR A 443 12.87 7.82 -29.61
N ILE A 444 12.02 6.81 -29.69
CA ILE A 444 12.26 5.47 -29.18
C ILE A 444 12.50 4.54 -30.37
N LEU A 445 13.66 3.92 -30.44
CA LEU A 445 14.04 2.96 -31.45
C LEU A 445 13.89 1.55 -30.90
N SER A 446 13.02 0.74 -31.49
CA SER A 446 12.86 -0.68 -31.18
C SER A 446 13.54 -1.51 -32.26
N ILE A 447 14.40 -2.42 -31.85
CA ILE A 447 15.20 -3.32 -32.71
C ILE A 447 14.82 -4.74 -32.32
N THR A 448 14.15 -5.46 -33.24
CA THR A 448 13.63 -6.80 -32.97
C THR A 448 14.32 -7.83 -33.84
N SER A 449 14.90 -8.87 -33.24
CA SER A 449 15.30 -10.13 -33.88
C SER A 449 14.16 -11.16 -33.76
N GLU A 450 14.38 -12.40 -34.25
CA GLU A 450 13.35 -13.46 -34.15
C GLU A 450 12.92 -13.76 -32.70
N ASN A 451 13.83 -13.61 -31.73
CA ASN A 451 13.62 -14.02 -30.33
C ASN A 451 13.79 -12.90 -29.30
N GLN A 452 14.21 -11.70 -29.69
CA GLN A 452 14.54 -10.62 -28.76
C GLN A 452 14.18 -9.26 -29.33
N THR A 453 13.77 -8.35 -28.46
CA THR A 453 13.53 -6.94 -28.79
C THR A 453 14.40 -6.04 -27.91
N PHE A 454 15.11 -5.09 -28.54
CA PHE A 454 15.93 -4.09 -27.89
C PHE A 454 15.33 -2.71 -28.14
N THR A 455 15.29 -1.90 -27.12
CA THR A 455 14.78 -0.53 -27.22
C THR A 455 15.90 0.46 -26.89
N LYS A 456 16.06 1.49 -27.70
CA LYS A 456 17.07 2.57 -27.48
C LYS A 456 16.42 3.94 -27.66
N LYS A 457 16.68 4.85 -26.74
CA LYS A 457 16.35 6.26 -26.90
C LYS A 457 17.34 6.89 -27.88
N ILE A 458 16.86 7.61 -28.89
CA ILE A 458 17.69 8.39 -29.81
C ILE A 458 17.26 9.86 -29.79
N THR A 459 18.24 10.74 -29.98
CA THR A 459 18.02 12.19 -30.08
C THR A 459 18.42 12.65 -31.45
N LEU A 460 17.48 13.25 -32.21
CA LEU A 460 17.73 13.92 -33.49
C LEU A 460 17.97 15.42 -33.24
N ASN A 461 19.05 15.95 -33.81
CA ASN A 461 19.45 17.33 -33.69
C ASN A 461 19.44 18.05 -35.06
#